data_1a8d0ab8d371917185959e47185cf298
#
_entry.id   1a8d0ab8d371917185959e47185cf298
#
_cell.length_a   1.000
_cell.length_b   1.000
_cell.length_c   1.000
_cell.angle_alpha   90.00
_cell.angle_beta   90.00
_cell.angle_gamma   90.00
#
_symmetry.space_group_name_H-M   'P 1'
#
loop_
_entity.id
_entity.type
_entity.pdbx_description
1 polymer ?
#
loop_
_entity_poly.entity_id
_entity_poly.type
_entity_poly.pdbx_seq_one_letter_code
_entity_poly.pdbx_strand_id
1 'polypeptide(L)'
;MKKEKISIIGLGFVGLTLAAVNAKKGFETIGIDTNLKKIEKNNKGESDFYEPELEKILKKAIKDKKIKFTNNLKEILKTDIPLLTVGTSPTK
;
A
#
# COMPACT_ATOMS: atom_id res chain seq x y z
N MET A 1 -13.70 4.47 -18.62
CA MET A 1 -13.01 5.59 -18.01
C MET A 1 -11.87 5.10 -17.12
N LYS A 2 -10.72 5.71 -17.29
CA LYS A 2 -9.51 5.25 -16.63
C LYS A 2 -9.41 5.83 -15.23
N LYS A 3 -9.20 4.96 -14.25
CA LYS A 3 -9.00 5.42 -12.89
C LYS A 3 -7.56 5.86 -12.70
N GLU A 4 -7.37 6.77 -11.78
CA GLU A 4 -6.05 7.28 -11.47
C GLU A 4 -5.23 6.25 -10.72
N LYS A 5 -3.92 6.35 -10.88
CA LYS A 5 -2.99 5.54 -10.11
C LYS A 5 -2.57 6.30 -8.87
N ILE A 6 -2.58 5.62 -7.75
CA ILE A 6 -2.30 6.24 -6.46
C ILE A 6 -1.05 5.59 -5.85
N SER A 7 -0.15 6.39 -5.35
CA SER A 7 0.96 5.86 -4.57
C SER A 7 0.78 6.28 -3.12
N ILE A 8 1.05 5.36 -2.22
CA ILE A 8 0.99 5.60 -0.79
C ILE A 8 2.41 5.47 -0.26
N ILE A 9 2.93 6.55 0.27
CA ILE A 9 4.30 6.58 0.77
C ILE A 9 4.26 6.49 2.29
N GLY A 10 4.86 5.45 2.82
CA GLY A 10 4.80 5.15 4.25
C GLY A 10 3.74 4.10 4.51
N LEU A 11 4.18 2.89 4.88
CA LEU A 11 3.26 1.77 5.04
C LEU A 11 3.12 1.34 6.50
N GLY A 12 2.95 2.34 7.37
CA GLY A 12 2.49 2.06 8.71
C GLY A 12 1.03 1.62 8.64
N PHE A 13 0.37 1.53 9.79
CA PHE A 13 -1.01 1.05 9.79
C PHE A 13 -1.92 1.91 8.91
N VAL A 14 -1.79 3.23 9.04
CA VAL A 14 -2.65 4.14 8.27
C VAL A 14 -2.37 4.00 6.78
N GLY A 15 -1.08 4.01 6.40
CA GLY A 15 -0.73 3.93 4.99
C GLY A 15 -1.14 2.62 4.36
N LEU A 16 -0.91 1.51 5.04
CA LEU A 16 -1.27 0.21 4.50
C LEU A 16 -2.78 0.06 4.38
N THR A 17 -3.52 0.55 5.38
CA THR A 17 -4.97 0.50 5.33
C THR A 17 -5.50 1.34 4.18
N LEU A 18 -4.94 2.54 4.00
CA LEU A 18 -5.35 3.42 2.93
C LEU A 18 -5.07 2.78 1.56
N ALA A 19 -3.91 2.15 1.42
CA ALA A 19 -3.56 1.46 0.18
C ALA A 19 -4.57 0.34 -0.11
N ALA A 20 -4.90 -0.44 0.90
CA ALA A 20 -5.85 -1.53 0.73
C ALA A 20 -7.23 -1.02 0.32
N VAL A 21 -7.70 0.04 0.97
CA VAL A 21 -9.01 0.60 0.66
C VAL A 21 -9.06 1.15 -0.75
N ASN A 22 -7.99 1.86 -1.17
CA ASN A 22 -7.96 2.39 -2.52
C ASN A 22 -7.96 1.29 -3.56
N ALA A 23 -7.20 0.22 -3.33
CA ALA A 23 -7.18 -0.90 -4.25
C ALA A 23 -8.53 -1.59 -4.30
N LYS A 24 -9.21 -1.70 -3.16
CA LYS A 24 -10.53 -2.30 -3.11
C LYS A 24 -11.53 -1.50 -3.94
N LYS A 25 -11.36 -0.19 -3.98
CA LYS A 25 -12.21 0.67 -4.78
C LYS A 25 -11.87 0.62 -6.27
N GLY A 26 -10.83 -0.11 -6.63
CA GLY A 26 -10.48 -0.28 -8.03
C GLY A 26 -9.35 0.61 -8.53
N PHE A 27 -8.75 1.42 -7.66
CA PHE A 27 -7.61 2.23 -8.05
C PHE A 27 -6.35 1.39 -8.05
N GLU A 28 -5.54 1.52 -9.12
CA GLU A 28 -4.23 0.90 -9.10
C GLU A 28 -3.39 1.63 -8.06
N THR A 29 -2.83 0.86 -7.14
CA THR A 29 -2.18 1.44 -5.98
C THR A 29 -0.77 0.88 -5.83
N ILE A 30 0.17 1.76 -5.54
CA ILE A 30 1.55 1.35 -5.27
C ILE A 30 1.88 1.80 -3.85
N GLY A 31 2.21 0.85 -3.00
CA GLY A 31 2.66 1.15 -1.65
C GLY A 31 4.17 1.25 -1.62
N ILE A 32 4.69 2.29 -1.01
CA ILE A 32 6.13 2.55 -1.01
C ILE A 32 6.62 2.74 0.42
N ASP A 33 7.68 2.03 0.76
CA ASP A 33 8.29 2.15 2.07
C ASP A 33 9.77 1.79 1.94
N THR A 34 10.60 2.34 2.81
CA THR A 34 12.02 2.02 2.78
C THR A 34 12.33 0.68 3.44
N ASN A 35 11.42 0.15 4.22
CA ASN A 35 11.64 -1.10 4.94
C ASN A 35 11.39 -2.30 4.03
N LEU A 36 12.48 -2.92 3.59
CA LEU A 36 12.39 -4.02 2.62
C LEU A 36 11.63 -5.23 3.17
N LYS A 37 11.79 -5.53 4.45
CA LYS A 37 11.08 -6.65 5.04
C LYS A 37 9.57 -6.42 5.02
N LYS A 38 9.17 -5.20 5.28
CA LYS A 38 7.77 -4.83 5.22
C LYS A 38 7.23 -4.98 3.81
N ILE A 39 8.01 -4.53 2.82
CA ILE A 39 7.63 -4.64 1.42
C ILE A 39 7.43 -6.11 1.03
N GLU A 40 8.37 -6.96 1.42
CA GLU A 40 8.25 -8.38 1.09
C GLU A 40 7.01 -9.00 1.71
N LYS A 41 6.74 -8.65 2.96
CA LYS A 41 5.59 -9.18 3.66
C LYS A 41 4.28 -8.71 3.04
N ASN A 42 4.20 -7.42 2.75
CA ASN A 42 2.99 -6.86 2.14
C ASN A 42 2.72 -7.44 0.76
N ASN A 43 3.76 -7.73 -0.01
CA ASN A 43 3.57 -8.33 -1.33
C ASN A 43 3.03 -9.74 -1.26
N LYS A 44 3.11 -10.37 -0.10
CA LYS A 44 2.49 -11.68 0.12
C LYS A 44 1.08 -11.56 0.66
N GLY A 45 0.59 -10.35 0.83
CA GLY A 45 -0.72 -10.12 1.40
C GLY A 45 -0.76 -10.20 2.91
N GLU A 46 0.41 -10.08 3.54
CA GLU A 46 0.52 -10.15 4.99
C GLU A 46 0.83 -8.78 5.56
N SER A 47 0.46 -8.56 6.81
CA SER A 47 0.76 -7.30 7.47
C SER A 47 1.29 -7.57 8.86
N ASP A 48 1.95 -6.54 9.42
CA ASP A 48 2.43 -6.62 10.80
C ASP A 48 1.32 -6.37 11.80
N PHE A 49 0.15 -6.03 11.30
CA PHE A 49 -0.98 -5.68 12.15
C PHE A 49 -1.97 -6.84 12.21
N TYR A 50 -2.51 -7.10 13.37
CA TYR A 50 -3.46 -8.18 13.53
C TYR A 50 -4.84 -7.73 13.08
N GLU A 51 -5.03 -7.73 11.78
CA GLU A 51 -6.28 -7.27 11.19
C GLU A 51 -6.64 -8.20 10.04
N PRO A 52 -7.44 -9.24 10.32
CA PRO A 52 -7.76 -10.25 9.29
C PRO A 52 -8.43 -9.68 8.05
N GLU A 53 -9.28 -8.67 8.23
CA GLU A 53 -9.95 -8.06 7.09
C GLU A 53 -8.96 -7.35 6.17
N LEU A 54 -7.96 -6.73 6.76
CA LEU A 54 -6.93 -6.06 5.99
C LEU A 54 -6.19 -7.04 5.11
N GLU A 55 -5.81 -8.18 5.66
CA GLU A 55 -5.08 -9.17 4.88
C GLU A 55 -5.93 -9.76 3.77
N LYS A 56 -7.21 -9.95 4.02
CA LYS A 56 -8.12 -10.42 2.97
C LYS A 56 -8.15 -9.44 1.80
N ILE A 57 -8.27 -8.16 2.11
CA ILE A 57 -8.30 -7.13 1.08
C ILE A 57 -7.00 -7.09 0.31
N LEU A 58 -5.87 -7.18 1.01
CA LEU A 58 -4.56 -7.17 0.37
C LEU A 58 -4.39 -8.35 -0.57
N LYS A 59 -4.76 -9.54 -0.13
CA LYS A 59 -4.58 -10.73 -0.95
C LYS A 59 -5.43 -10.67 -2.21
N LYS A 60 -6.65 -10.19 -2.08
CA LYS A 60 -7.51 -10.05 -3.25
C LYS A 60 -6.97 -9.00 -4.20
N ALA A 61 -6.51 -7.86 -3.66
CA ALA A 61 -6.00 -6.79 -4.51
C ALA A 61 -4.74 -7.22 -5.25
N ILE A 62 -3.89 -8.00 -4.61
CA ILE A 62 -2.69 -8.52 -5.25
C ILE A 62 -3.08 -9.47 -6.37
N LYS A 63 -4.02 -10.36 -6.11
CA LYS A 63 -4.51 -11.30 -7.11
C LYS A 63 -5.09 -10.56 -8.32
N ASP A 64 -5.79 -9.47 -8.08
CA ASP A 64 -6.41 -8.68 -9.14
C ASP A 64 -5.42 -7.70 -9.77
N LYS A 65 -4.18 -7.69 -9.31
CA LYS A 65 -3.13 -6.80 -9.81
C LYS A 65 -3.48 -5.33 -9.63
N LYS A 66 -4.17 -5.01 -8.56
CA LYS A 66 -4.55 -3.64 -8.24
C LYS A 66 -3.60 -2.99 -7.25
N ILE A 67 -2.71 -3.76 -6.63
CA ILE A 67 -1.80 -3.23 -5.64
C ILE A 67 -0.45 -3.92 -5.76
N LYS A 68 0.60 -3.16 -5.53
CA LYS A 68 1.94 -3.73 -5.39
C LYS A 68 2.71 -2.86 -4.42
N PHE A 69 3.76 -3.41 -3.87
CA PHE A 69 4.57 -2.72 -2.88
C PHE A 69 6.03 -2.71 -3.32
N THR A 70 6.71 -1.60 -3.08
CA THR A 70 8.10 -1.46 -3.52
C THR A 70 8.84 -0.50 -2.59
N ASN A 71 10.16 -0.62 -2.56
CA ASN A 71 10.97 0.34 -1.86
C ASN A 71 11.59 1.37 -2.81
N ASN A 72 11.20 1.35 -4.07
CA ASN A 72 11.73 2.24 -5.08
C ASN A 72 10.90 3.50 -5.17
N LEU A 73 11.42 4.62 -4.63
CA LEU A 73 10.70 5.89 -4.63
C LEU A 73 10.40 6.41 -6.02
N LYS A 74 11.15 5.98 -7.02
CA LYS A 74 10.90 6.44 -8.39
C LYS A 74 9.57 5.99 -8.92
N GLU A 75 8.96 4.98 -8.30
CA GLU A 75 7.64 4.53 -8.72
C GLU A 75 6.57 5.60 -8.53
N ILE A 76 6.84 6.60 -7.68
CA ILE A 76 5.93 7.72 -7.51
C ILE A 76 5.66 8.41 -8.84
N LEU A 77 6.68 8.47 -9.68
CA LEU A 77 6.57 9.18 -10.96
C LEU A 77 5.61 8.50 -11.92
N LYS A 78 5.24 7.27 -11.65
CA LYS A 78 4.30 6.53 -12.48
C LYS A 78 2.86 6.68 -12.00
N THR A 79 2.65 7.46 -10.94
CA THR A 79 1.33 7.60 -10.36
C THR A 79 0.82 9.01 -10.51
N ASP A 80 -0.50 9.15 -10.48
CA ASP A 80 -1.16 10.43 -10.63
C ASP A 80 -1.30 11.16 -9.31
N ILE A 81 -1.51 10.41 -8.23
CA ILE A 81 -1.77 11.00 -6.92
C ILE A 81 -0.88 10.34 -5.87
N PRO A 82 0.18 11.02 -5.45
CA PRO A 82 0.99 10.50 -4.34
C PRO A 82 0.41 10.97 -3.01
N LEU A 83 0.26 10.04 -2.08
CA LEU A 83 -0.24 10.35 -0.74
C LEU A 83 0.85 9.99 0.26
N LEU A 84 1.30 10.98 0.99
CA LEU A 84 2.33 10.79 1.99
C LEU A 84 1.67 10.53 3.33
N THR A 85 1.84 9.35 3.85
CA THR A 85 1.38 9.05 5.19
C THR A 85 2.62 8.99 6.05
N VAL A 86 2.81 10.00 6.86
CA VAL A 86 3.91 9.97 7.79
C VAL A 86 3.54 8.96 8.83
N GLY A 87 4.28 7.91 8.87
CA GLY A 87 4.08 6.95 9.91
C GLY A 87 4.44 7.60 11.20
N THR A 88 3.54 8.30 11.74
CA THR A 88 3.72 8.77 13.07
C THR A 88 3.53 7.59 13.97
N SER A 89 4.55 6.90 14.18
CA SER A 89 4.49 6.14 15.37
C SER A 89 4.42 7.17 16.46
N PRO A 90 3.44 7.06 17.22
CA PRO A 90 3.37 7.84 18.42
C PRO A 90 4.53 7.47 19.29
N THR A 91 5.25 7.90 19.58
CA THR A 91 6.20 7.53 20.34
C THR A 91 6.22 7.67 21.32
N LYS A 92 6.20 7.59 21.21
CA LYS A 92 6.40 7.57 21.73
C LYS A 92 6.75 7.41 22.06
#